data_3e3627dd153676f3a595a0537e43a821
#
_entry.id   3e3627dd153676f3a595a0537e43a821
#
_cell.length_a   1.000
_cell.length_b   1.000
_cell.length_c   1.000
_cell.angle_alpha   90.00
_cell.angle_beta   90.00
_cell.angle_gamma   90.00
#
_symmetry.space_group_name_H-M   'P 1'
#
loop_
_entity.id
_entity.type
_entity.pdbx_description
1 polymer ?
#
loop_
_entity_poly.entity_id
_entity_poly.type
_entity_poly.pdbx_seq_one_letter_code
_entity_poly.pdbx_strand_id
1 'polypeptide(L)'
;MSTNQEQRGVDRVNAGDISVKIQVFREGRQLKSSDGGYNLVAFLRAWEVYESIESGTIEATFYFEDTAGISNIFTGSEEIKFEVKGSVIKRTYILRSYNINSRQRIKQTTEVFVVNCCSDEFVKNEVTNVFGNSSIIFENNEASGIVKQLVTNNSYLGSRKKIFAEETLTKHAFVACNWRPMDTIYWVANRSVRKKKSGGDFQNGFTFYENALGYHFKSLDNMIDLINEQEPTKKTDFNKGTSRLYEYIYSPKKTDDGSNDQFKIDTIVFPEERNFLMGLRHGAWTGFSMGIDPVDVTNSKMGGESPDLPLDKYTYKTTEMWKTMSHLGGKKAVNPIAKVGSDYKTLIDAPKRMRYAVLPNQNFDVKKNVVQETVSTVSQFFGGKPESAKNYEALVEMQAYAWLRQESLKNTQLQISVPGNLDLYAGSGVKVIMPTTQKSGDKIKDDKRFSGRYMIVTIAHKGTPDTMSSEMLLMKDAIL
;
A
#
# COMPACT_ATOMS: atom_id res chain seq x y z
N MET A 1 2.00 6.62 31.89
CA MET A 1 2.75 6.07 30.75
C MET A 1 3.07 4.57 30.86
N SER A 2 2.93 3.95 32.03
CA SER A 2 3.33 2.54 32.26
C SER A 2 2.31 1.47 31.83
N THR A 3 1.06 1.80 31.71
CA THR A 3 -0.01 0.81 31.55
C THR A 3 -0.14 0.14 30.19
N ASN A 4 0.42 0.72 29.12
CA ASN A 4 0.29 0.14 27.79
C ASN A 4 1.38 -0.88 27.43
N GLN A 5 2.42 -1.00 28.22
CA GLN A 5 3.57 -1.88 27.95
C GLN A 5 3.37 -3.29 28.48
N GLU A 6 2.78 -3.43 29.67
CA GLU A 6 2.49 -4.75 30.25
C GLU A 6 1.51 -5.59 29.42
N GLN A 7 0.62 -4.93 28.66
CA GLN A 7 -0.34 -5.63 27.81
C GLN A 7 0.26 -6.14 26.48
N ARG A 8 1.50 -5.79 26.16
CA ARG A 8 2.12 -6.12 24.87
C ARG A 8 2.79 -7.49 24.82
N GLY A 9 2.99 -8.11 25.99
CA GLY A 9 3.41 -9.51 26.11
C GLY A 9 4.67 -9.89 25.32
N VAL A 10 5.65 -8.99 25.24
CA VAL A 10 6.88 -9.23 24.51
C VAL A 10 8.00 -9.41 25.51
N ASP A 11 8.19 -10.63 25.95
CA ASP A 11 9.38 -11.03 26.68
C ASP A 11 10.55 -11.14 25.67
N ARG A 12 11.30 -10.08 25.54
CA ARG A 12 12.58 -10.07 24.81
C ARG A 12 13.70 -9.80 25.81
N VAL A 13 14.74 -10.61 25.75
CA VAL A 13 15.95 -10.37 26.54
C VAL A 13 16.63 -9.11 26.01
N ASN A 14 16.71 -8.97 24.68
CA ASN A 14 17.17 -7.75 24.01
C ASN A 14 16.22 -7.39 22.87
N ALA A 15 16.08 -6.10 22.60
CA ALA A 15 15.26 -5.62 21.49
C ALA A 15 15.84 -6.10 20.14
N GLY A 16 15.02 -6.77 19.35
CA GLY A 16 15.42 -7.25 18.02
C GLY A 16 16.04 -8.64 17.96
N ASP A 17 16.17 -9.36 19.07
CA ASP A 17 16.69 -10.74 19.08
C ASP A 17 15.76 -11.69 18.31
N ILE A 18 16.34 -12.46 17.41
CA ILE A 18 15.64 -13.42 16.54
C ILE A 18 16.44 -14.71 16.37
N SER A 19 15.80 -15.70 15.77
CA SER A 19 16.48 -16.85 15.16
C SER A 19 15.97 -17.06 13.74
N VAL A 20 16.85 -17.38 12.81
CA VAL A 20 16.51 -17.60 11.41
C VAL A 20 16.80 -19.03 10.97
N LYS A 21 16.04 -19.49 9.95
CA LYS A 21 16.26 -20.77 9.29
C LYS A 21 16.07 -20.59 7.79
N ILE A 22 17.02 -21.08 7.02
CA ILE A 22 16.96 -21.06 5.56
C ILE A 22 17.01 -22.48 5.02
N GLN A 23 16.09 -22.82 4.14
CA GLN A 23 16.06 -24.08 3.42
C GLN A 23 15.89 -23.78 1.93
N VAL A 24 16.64 -24.44 1.09
CA VAL A 24 16.59 -24.30 -0.37
C VAL A 24 16.06 -25.56 -0.97
N PHE A 25 15.15 -25.42 -1.92
CA PHE A 25 14.49 -26.52 -2.64
C PHE A 25 14.68 -26.34 -4.14
N ARG A 26 14.86 -27.43 -4.83
CA ARG A 26 14.82 -27.51 -6.29
C ARG A 26 13.87 -28.63 -6.68
N GLU A 27 12.91 -28.35 -7.56
CA GLU A 27 11.89 -29.31 -7.99
C GLU A 27 11.19 -30.02 -6.81
N GLY A 28 10.89 -29.28 -5.74
CA GLY A 28 10.24 -29.80 -4.53
C GLY A 28 11.14 -30.64 -3.61
N ARG A 29 12.41 -30.84 -3.96
CA ARG A 29 13.38 -31.57 -3.14
C ARG A 29 14.30 -30.61 -2.42
N GLN A 30 14.41 -30.77 -1.11
CA GLN A 30 15.38 -29.99 -0.33
C GLN A 30 16.81 -30.35 -0.75
N LEU A 31 17.60 -29.33 -1.08
CA LEU A 31 19.00 -29.51 -1.37
C LEU A 31 19.76 -29.86 -0.08
N LYS A 32 20.47 -30.98 -0.11
CA LYS A 32 21.22 -31.52 1.01
C LYS A 32 22.66 -31.78 0.59
N SER A 33 23.60 -31.60 1.53
CA SER A 33 24.96 -32.11 1.41
C SER A 33 24.97 -33.65 1.55
N SER A 34 26.08 -34.28 1.20
CA SER A 34 26.33 -35.70 1.45
C SER A 34 26.14 -36.10 2.92
N ASP A 35 26.40 -35.17 3.82
CA ASP A 35 26.37 -35.38 5.28
C ASP A 35 25.09 -34.87 5.96
N GLY A 36 24.07 -34.51 5.19
CA GLY A 36 22.80 -33.95 5.70
C GLY A 36 22.43 -32.63 5.04
N GLY A 37 21.51 -31.88 5.63
CA GLY A 37 21.09 -30.57 5.10
C GLY A 37 22.18 -29.50 5.27
N TYR A 38 22.34 -28.64 4.26
CA TYR A 38 23.22 -27.46 4.41
C TYR A 38 22.68 -26.54 5.51
N ASN A 39 23.54 -26.20 6.46
CA ASN A 39 23.25 -25.13 7.41
C ASN A 39 23.57 -23.78 6.77
N LEU A 40 22.66 -23.29 5.91
CA LEU A 40 22.87 -22.03 5.19
C LEU A 40 22.94 -20.82 6.10
N VAL A 41 22.42 -20.91 7.32
CA VAL A 41 22.47 -19.82 8.31
C VAL A 41 23.91 -19.51 8.72
N ALA A 42 24.79 -20.52 8.76
CA ALA A 42 26.20 -20.32 9.09
C ALA A 42 26.92 -19.40 8.08
N PHE A 43 26.46 -19.36 6.85
CA PHE A 43 27.03 -18.57 5.76
C PHE A 43 26.27 -17.26 5.53
N LEU A 44 25.11 -17.10 6.15
CA LEU A 44 24.31 -15.88 6.04
C LEU A 44 24.96 -14.76 6.85
N ARG A 45 25.23 -13.63 6.20
CA ARG A 45 25.76 -12.43 6.85
C ARG A 45 24.70 -11.40 7.13
N ALA A 46 23.82 -11.20 6.18
CA ALA A 46 22.68 -10.29 6.33
C ALA A 46 21.53 -10.76 5.46
N TRP A 47 20.35 -10.30 5.80
CA TRP A 47 19.15 -10.53 5.04
C TRP A 47 18.23 -9.32 5.12
N GLU A 48 17.42 -9.17 4.09
CA GLU A 48 16.39 -8.15 4.00
C GLU A 48 15.13 -8.74 3.39
N VAL A 49 13.97 -8.43 3.97
CA VAL A 49 12.65 -8.75 3.41
C VAL A 49 11.89 -7.44 3.28
N TYR A 50 11.43 -7.15 2.10
CA TYR A 50 10.80 -5.89 1.73
C TYR A 50 9.34 -6.08 1.32
N GLU A 51 8.45 -5.25 1.88
CA GLU A 51 7.05 -5.16 1.54
C GLU A 51 6.68 -3.71 1.17
N SER A 52 5.78 -3.54 0.19
CA SER A 52 5.28 -2.22 -0.23
C SER A 52 3.82 -2.31 -0.63
N ILE A 53 3.04 -1.27 -0.33
CA ILE A 53 1.65 -1.17 -0.83
C ILE A 53 1.57 -0.94 -2.34
N GLU A 54 2.69 -0.69 -3.00
CA GLU A 54 2.79 -0.46 -4.44
C GLU A 54 3.24 -1.72 -5.20
N SER A 55 3.63 -2.79 -4.49
CA SER A 55 4.17 -4.01 -5.09
C SER A 55 3.31 -5.23 -4.78
N GLY A 56 2.92 -5.96 -5.81
CA GLY A 56 2.23 -7.26 -5.71
C GLY A 56 3.15 -8.43 -5.37
N THR A 57 4.35 -8.16 -4.87
CA THR A 57 5.30 -9.18 -4.46
C THR A 57 6.07 -8.76 -3.21
N ILE A 58 6.40 -9.75 -2.39
CA ILE A 58 7.43 -9.60 -1.36
C ILE A 58 8.77 -9.86 -2.01
N GLU A 59 9.72 -8.99 -1.76
CA GLU A 59 11.10 -9.14 -2.20
C GLU A 59 12.01 -9.48 -1.03
N ALA A 60 13.04 -10.28 -1.27
CA ALA A 60 14.06 -10.55 -0.27
C ALA A 60 15.44 -10.62 -0.87
N THR A 61 16.41 -10.21 -0.08
CA THR A 61 17.83 -10.23 -0.45
C THR A 61 18.61 -10.93 0.66
N PHE A 62 19.42 -11.91 0.26
CA PHE A 62 20.26 -12.67 1.17
C PHE A 62 21.73 -12.48 0.81
N TYR A 63 22.53 -12.09 1.78
CA TYR A 63 23.97 -11.88 1.65
C TYR A 63 24.70 -13.06 2.26
N PHE A 64 25.41 -13.81 1.43
CA PHE A 64 26.17 -14.98 1.85
C PHE A 64 27.67 -14.74 1.78
N GLU A 65 28.39 -15.27 2.76
CA GLU A 65 29.84 -15.46 2.71
C GLU A 65 30.11 -16.95 2.65
N ASP A 66 30.58 -17.42 1.51
CA ASP A 66 30.72 -18.82 1.16
C ASP A 66 32.17 -19.25 1.32
N THR A 67 32.40 -20.21 2.21
CA THR A 67 33.71 -20.87 2.40
C THR A 67 33.65 -22.36 2.05
N ALA A 68 32.52 -22.88 1.62
CA ALA A 68 32.24 -24.28 1.37
C ALA A 68 31.74 -24.61 -0.05
N GLY A 69 31.74 -23.63 -0.97
CA GLY A 69 31.26 -23.81 -2.34
C GLY A 69 29.74 -23.85 -2.49
N ILE A 70 29.02 -23.23 -1.55
CA ILE A 70 27.53 -23.15 -1.56
C ILE A 70 27.04 -22.35 -2.76
N SER A 71 27.83 -21.39 -3.24
CA SER A 71 27.50 -20.59 -4.42
C SER A 71 27.19 -21.45 -5.65
N ASN A 72 27.76 -22.65 -5.74
CA ASN A 72 27.51 -23.61 -6.82
C ASN A 72 26.16 -24.34 -6.72
N ILE A 73 25.48 -24.26 -5.56
CA ILE A 73 24.15 -24.87 -5.37
C ILE A 73 23.09 -24.04 -6.06
N PHE A 74 23.27 -22.70 -6.07
CA PHE A 74 22.29 -21.79 -6.64
C PHE A 74 22.46 -21.71 -8.17
N THR A 75 21.38 -22.00 -8.87
CA THR A 75 21.26 -21.81 -10.32
C THR A 75 20.42 -20.58 -10.69
N GLY A 76 19.75 -19.97 -9.69
CA GLY A 76 18.96 -18.76 -9.87
C GLY A 76 17.46 -19.02 -10.05
N SER A 77 16.98 -20.21 -9.70
CA SER A 77 15.55 -20.57 -9.82
C SER A 77 15.01 -21.40 -8.65
N GLU A 78 15.78 -21.48 -7.57
CA GLU A 78 15.44 -22.26 -6.39
C GLU A 78 14.31 -21.63 -5.60
N GLU A 79 13.51 -22.50 -4.95
CA GLU A 79 12.59 -22.07 -3.90
C GLU A 79 13.36 -21.97 -2.59
N ILE A 80 13.25 -20.83 -1.94
CA ILE A 80 13.85 -20.55 -0.64
C ILE A 80 12.74 -20.41 0.39
N LYS A 81 12.79 -21.31 1.37
CA LYS A 81 11.96 -21.19 2.57
C LYS A 81 12.76 -20.50 3.64
N PHE A 82 12.43 -19.25 3.90
CA PHE A 82 13.06 -18.41 4.93
C PHE A 82 12.12 -18.26 6.12
N GLU A 83 12.60 -18.63 7.28
CA GLU A 83 11.86 -18.61 8.52
C GLU A 83 12.57 -17.69 9.51
N VAL A 84 11.84 -16.71 10.03
CA VAL A 84 12.30 -15.80 11.08
C VAL A 84 11.41 -15.99 12.28
N LYS A 85 12.02 -16.25 13.42
CA LYS A 85 11.34 -16.43 14.69
C LYS A 85 11.80 -15.36 15.67
N GLY A 86 10.90 -14.46 16.03
CA GLY A 86 11.06 -13.56 17.18
C GLY A 86 10.52 -14.21 18.44
N SER A 87 10.49 -13.46 19.53
CA SER A 87 9.99 -13.93 20.82
C SER A 87 8.51 -14.34 20.80
N VAL A 88 7.68 -13.62 20.03
CA VAL A 88 6.21 -13.80 20.01
C VAL A 88 5.72 -14.34 18.66
N ILE A 89 6.32 -13.89 17.58
CA ILE A 89 5.83 -14.18 16.22
C ILE A 89 6.91 -14.90 15.42
N LYS A 90 6.45 -15.92 14.72
CA LYS A 90 7.21 -16.64 13.71
C LYS A 90 6.66 -16.31 12.34
N ARG A 91 7.53 -15.95 11.40
CA ARG A 91 7.19 -15.75 9.99
C ARG A 91 7.92 -16.74 9.12
N THR A 92 7.22 -17.22 8.11
CA THR A 92 7.79 -18.09 7.09
C THR A 92 7.48 -17.50 5.73
N TYR A 93 8.52 -17.20 4.98
CA TYR A 93 8.45 -16.71 3.62
C TYR A 93 8.84 -17.85 2.67
N ILE A 94 8.04 -18.07 1.64
CA ILE A 94 8.33 -18.99 0.55
C ILE A 94 8.59 -18.12 -0.67
N LEU A 95 9.85 -18.07 -1.08
CA LEU A 95 10.35 -17.16 -2.09
C LEU A 95 11.06 -17.96 -3.19
N ARG A 96 11.19 -17.37 -4.35
CA ARG A 96 11.95 -17.91 -5.46
C ARG A 96 13.13 -17.02 -5.77
N SER A 97 14.33 -17.61 -5.85
CA SER A 97 15.49 -16.88 -6.34
C SER A 97 15.32 -16.59 -7.82
N TYR A 98 15.65 -15.37 -8.23
CA TYR A 98 15.59 -14.96 -9.61
C TYR A 98 16.90 -14.34 -10.12
N ASN A 99 17.75 -13.91 -9.19
CA ASN A 99 19.03 -13.30 -9.54
C ASN A 99 20.09 -13.59 -8.48
N ILE A 100 21.27 -13.93 -8.93
CA ILE A 100 22.47 -14.03 -8.11
C ILE A 100 23.44 -13.00 -8.65
N ASN A 101 23.80 -12.05 -7.84
CA ASN A 101 24.68 -10.95 -8.25
C ASN A 101 25.78 -10.69 -7.23
N SER A 102 26.59 -9.69 -7.50
CA SER A 102 27.65 -9.22 -6.60
C SER A 102 28.60 -10.34 -6.14
N ARG A 103 28.78 -11.38 -6.98
CA ARG A 103 29.69 -12.48 -6.66
C ARG A 103 31.12 -12.00 -6.75
N GLN A 104 31.80 -12.06 -5.62
CA GLN A 104 33.18 -11.62 -5.50
C GLN A 104 33.99 -12.60 -4.65
N ARG A 105 35.17 -13.00 -5.15
CA ARG A 105 36.12 -13.78 -4.38
C ARG A 105 36.98 -12.83 -3.56
N ILE A 106 36.87 -12.92 -2.23
CA ILE A 106 37.61 -12.07 -1.30
C ILE A 106 38.96 -12.71 -0.94
N LYS A 107 38.99 -14.03 -0.77
CA LYS A 107 40.16 -14.83 -0.46
C LYS A 107 40.20 -16.06 -1.37
N GLN A 108 41.30 -16.79 -1.32
CA GLN A 108 41.48 -17.99 -2.13
C GLN A 108 40.33 -19.00 -2.01
N THR A 109 39.74 -19.11 -0.80
CA THR A 109 38.65 -20.05 -0.48
C THR A 109 37.37 -19.38 -0.01
N THR A 110 37.24 -18.06 -0.11
CA THR A 110 36.06 -17.31 0.39
C THR A 110 35.47 -16.45 -0.69
N GLU A 111 34.22 -16.64 -0.96
CA GLU A 111 33.41 -15.82 -1.86
C GLU A 111 32.28 -15.13 -1.10
N VAL A 112 31.87 -13.95 -1.55
CA VAL A 112 30.60 -13.33 -1.17
C VAL A 112 29.71 -13.26 -2.38
N PHE A 113 28.43 -13.44 -2.18
CA PHE A 113 27.41 -13.30 -3.21
C PHE A 113 26.08 -12.90 -2.61
N VAL A 114 25.22 -12.35 -3.46
CA VAL A 114 23.88 -11.87 -3.10
C VAL A 114 22.85 -12.65 -3.88
N VAL A 115 21.84 -13.15 -3.18
CA VAL A 115 20.69 -13.84 -3.79
C VAL A 115 19.46 -12.96 -3.65
N ASN A 116 18.91 -12.53 -4.77
CA ASN A 116 17.66 -11.79 -4.81
C ASN A 116 16.49 -12.74 -5.08
N CYS A 117 15.43 -12.57 -4.31
CA CYS A 117 14.27 -13.42 -4.32
C CYS A 117 12.99 -12.59 -4.39
N CYS A 118 11.94 -13.18 -4.93
CA CYS A 118 10.59 -12.64 -4.93
C CYS A 118 9.58 -13.75 -4.63
N SER A 119 8.32 -13.39 -4.45
CA SER A 119 7.24 -14.35 -4.27
C SER A 119 7.08 -15.25 -5.50
N ASP A 120 6.75 -16.53 -5.32
CA ASP A 120 6.60 -17.50 -6.42
C ASP A 120 5.53 -17.05 -7.44
N GLU A 121 4.48 -16.39 -6.96
CA GLU A 121 3.42 -15.83 -7.80
C GLU A 121 3.93 -14.74 -8.75
N PHE A 122 4.96 -13.99 -8.36
CA PHE A 122 5.56 -12.98 -9.24
C PHE A 122 6.32 -13.64 -10.40
N VAL A 123 7.03 -14.73 -10.14
CA VAL A 123 7.67 -15.52 -11.20
C VAL A 123 6.62 -16.12 -12.15
N LYS A 124 5.52 -16.64 -11.62
CA LYS A 124 4.40 -17.11 -12.44
C LYS A 124 3.80 -16.00 -13.29
N ASN A 125 3.69 -14.79 -12.74
CA ASN A 125 3.20 -13.62 -13.47
C ASN A 125 4.03 -13.32 -14.72
N GLU A 126 5.35 -13.53 -14.67
CA GLU A 126 6.24 -13.26 -15.80
C GLU A 126 6.08 -14.25 -16.96
N VAL A 127 5.62 -15.46 -16.68
CA VAL A 127 5.46 -16.53 -17.68
C VAL A 127 4.01 -16.83 -18.05
N THR A 128 3.05 -16.14 -17.41
CA THR A 128 1.62 -16.38 -17.60
C THR A 128 0.96 -15.15 -18.21
N ASN A 129 0.15 -15.36 -19.23
CA ASN A 129 -0.67 -14.32 -19.83
C ASN A 129 -2.15 -14.62 -19.61
N VAL A 130 -2.96 -13.56 -19.49
CA VAL A 130 -4.41 -13.67 -19.45
C VAL A 130 -4.90 -13.87 -20.88
N PHE A 131 -4.55 -15.05 -21.47
CA PHE A 131 -4.84 -15.43 -22.85
C PHE A 131 -5.12 -16.94 -22.93
N GLY A 132 -6.12 -17.31 -23.66
CA GLY A 132 -6.22 -18.65 -24.29
C GLY A 132 -6.90 -19.77 -23.54
N ASN A 133 -7.24 -19.69 -22.28
CA ASN A 133 -7.96 -20.79 -21.61
C ASN A 133 -9.25 -20.34 -20.94
N SER A 134 -10.13 -19.75 -21.66
CA SER A 134 -11.51 -19.48 -21.31
C SER A 134 -11.91 -18.06 -21.01
N SER A 135 -11.05 -17.10 -20.74
CA SER A 135 -11.58 -15.73 -20.54
C SER A 135 -10.54 -14.64 -20.68
N ILE A 136 -10.09 -14.38 -21.90
CA ILE A 136 -9.56 -13.04 -22.21
C ILE A 136 -10.69 -11.98 -22.12
N ILE A 137 -11.93 -12.40 -22.10
CA ILE A 137 -13.11 -11.56 -22.04
C ILE A 137 -13.69 -11.63 -20.63
N PHE A 138 -13.63 -10.52 -19.93
CA PHE A 138 -14.34 -10.34 -18.67
C PHE A 138 -15.69 -9.69 -18.98
N GLU A 139 -16.76 -10.42 -18.75
CA GLU A 139 -18.12 -9.95 -18.99
C GLU A 139 -18.75 -9.51 -17.68
N ASN A 140 -18.89 -8.19 -17.50
CA ASN A 140 -19.68 -7.62 -16.42
C ASN A 140 -19.34 -8.14 -14.99
N ASN A 141 -18.06 -8.33 -14.71
CA ASN A 141 -17.54 -8.83 -13.45
C ASN A 141 -17.13 -7.70 -12.51
N GLU A 142 -17.41 -7.84 -11.21
CA GLU A 142 -16.90 -6.91 -10.20
C GLU A 142 -15.36 -6.98 -10.15
N ALA A 143 -14.71 -5.84 -9.96
CA ALA A 143 -13.25 -5.76 -9.90
C ALA A 143 -12.65 -6.68 -8.84
N SER A 144 -13.25 -6.74 -7.65
CA SER A 144 -12.82 -7.66 -6.57
C SER A 144 -12.93 -9.14 -6.96
N GLY A 145 -13.93 -9.49 -7.76
CA GLY A 145 -14.10 -10.84 -8.30
C GLY A 145 -13.03 -11.20 -9.33
N ILE A 146 -12.71 -10.28 -10.24
CA ILE A 146 -11.63 -10.44 -11.24
C ILE A 146 -10.30 -10.65 -10.54
N VAL A 147 -9.98 -9.83 -9.54
CA VAL A 147 -8.72 -9.94 -8.78
C VAL A 147 -8.62 -11.29 -8.08
N LYS A 148 -9.69 -11.72 -7.39
CA LYS A 148 -9.72 -13.05 -6.75
C LYS A 148 -9.49 -14.16 -7.77
N GLN A 149 -10.15 -14.12 -8.92
CA GLN A 149 -9.98 -15.10 -9.99
C GLN A 149 -8.54 -15.16 -10.49
N LEU A 150 -7.92 -14.01 -10.79
CA LEU A 150 -6.55 -13.96 -11.31
C LEU A 150 -5.53 -14.46 -10.29
N VAL A 151 -5.74 -14.19 -9.00
CA VAL A 151 -4.80 -14.63 -7.95
C VAL A 151 -4.97 -16.11 -7.61
N THR A 152 -6.20 -16.63 -7.54
CA THR A 152 -6.43 -18.00 -7.04
C THR A 152 -6.45 -19.09 -8.10
N ASN A 153 -6.80 -18.74 -9.34
CA ASN A 153 -6.92 -19.74 -10.41
C ASN A 153 -5.54 -20.26 -10.80
N ASN A 154 -5.41 -21.59 -10.84
CA ASN A 154 -4.17 -22.27 -11.21
C ASN A 154 -3.71 -21.97 -12.66
N SER A 155 -4.63 -21.58 -13.54
CA SER A 155 -4.29 -21.12 -14.89
C SER A 155 -3.59 -19.76 -14.93
N TYR A 156 -3.60 -19.04 -13.82
CA TYR A 156 -2.95 -17.74 -13.67
C TYR A 156 -1.89 -17.79 -12.56
N LEU A 157 -2.09 -17.05 -11.47
CA LEU A 157 -1.10 -17.02 -10.38
C LEU A 157 -1.18 -18.27 -9.47
N GLY A 158 -2.37 -18.89 -9.34
CA GLY A 158 -2.56 -20.11 -8.57
C GLY A 158 -2.13 -20.00 -7.11
N SER A 159 -2.28 -18.83 -6.52
CA SER A 159 -1.86 -18.60 -5.15
C SER A 159 -2.77 -19.25 -4.14
N ARG A 160 -2.16 -19.81 -3.10
CA ARG A 160 -2.86 -20.34 -1.92
C ARG A 160 -2.84 -19.36 -0.74
N LYS A 161 -2.23 -18.20 -0.90
CA LYS A 161 -2.19 -17.14 0.12
C LYS A 161 -3.58 -16.56 0.32
N LYS A 162 -3.84 -16.01 1.50
CA LYS A 162 -5.09 -15.30 1.77
C LYS A 162 -5.21 -14.07 0.89
N ILE A 163 -6.44 -13.72 0.52
CA ILE A 163 -6.76 -12.53 -0.26
C ILE A 163 -7.74 -11.68 0.53
N PHE A 164 -7.33 -10.47 0.83
CA PHE A 164 -8.12 -9.45 1.52
C PHE A 164 -8.61 -8.42 0.49
N ALA A 165 -9.67 -8.79 -0.24
CA ALA A 165 -10.24 -7.95 -1.27
C ALA A 165 -11.44 -7.17 -0.75
N GLU A 166 -11.38 -5.84 -0.88
CA GLU A 166 -12.52 -4.95 -0.64
C GLU A 166 -13.55 -5.10 -1.75
N GLU A 167 -14.84 -5.10 -1.40
CA GLU A 167 -15.92 -5.14 -2.38
C GLU A 167 -15.96 -3.86 -3.21
N THR A 168 -16.14 -4.03 -4.51
CA THR A 168 -16.19 -2.93 -5.48
C THR A 168 -17.60 -2.72 -6.02
N LEU A 169 -17.91 -1.48 -6.37
CA LEU A 169 -19.22 -1.08 -6.89
C LEU A 169 -19.35 -1.36 -8.38
N THR A 170 -18.27 -1.07 -9.14
CA THR A 170 -18.31 -1.13 -10.60
C THR A 170 -18.05 -2.53 -11.13
N LYS A 171 -18.77 -2.87 -12.18
CA LYS A 171 -18.54 -4.05 -12.98
C LYS A 171 -17.76 -3.66 -14.23
N HIS A 172 -16.82 -4.53 -14.60
CA HIS A 172 -15.96 -4.29 -15.76
C HIS A 172 -16.25 -5.30 -16.85
N ALA A 173 -16.29 -4.80 -18.10
CA ALA A 173 -16.34 -5.60 -19.31
C ALA A 173 -15.17 -5.17 -20.20
N PHE A 174 -14.22 -6.06 -20.41
CA PHE A 174 -13.05 -5.77 -21.23
C PHE A 174 -12.39 -7.05 -21.75
N VAL A 175 -11.52 -6.89 -22.73
CA VAL A 175 -10.68 -7.95 -23.26
C VAL A 175 -9.25 -7.72 -22.79
N ALA A 176 -8.69 -8.68 -22.05
CA ALA A 176 -7.30 -8.63 -21.61
C ALA A 176 -6.41 -9.26 -22.70
N CYS A 177 -5.93 -8.46 -23.64
CA CYS A 177 -5.10 -8.93 -24.75
C CYS A 177 -3.65 -9.13 -24.31
N ASN A 178 -3.24 -10.38 -24.11
CA ASN A 178 -1.86 -10.77 -23.82
C ASN A 178 -1.22 -10.03 -22.62
N TRP A 179 -2.04 -9.63 -21.66
CA TRP A 179 -1.56 -9.00 -20.43
C TRP A 179 -1.16 -10.03 -19.38
N ARG A 180 -0.16 -9.72 -18.59
CA ARG A 180 0.17 -10.52 -17.41
C ARG A 180 -0.94 -10.39 -16.37
N PRO A 181 -1.17 -11.39 -15.51
CA PRO A 181 -2.21 -11.34 -14.47
C PRO A 181 -2.12 -10.10 -13.56
N MET A 182 -0.92 -9.77 -13.06
CA MET A 182 -0.76 -8.60 -12.18
C MET A 182 -0.96 -7.27 -12.91
N ASP A 183 -0.54 -7.15 -14.17
CA ASP A 183 -0.81 -5.96 -14.99
C ASP A 183 -2.33 -5.76 -15.16
N THR A 184 -3.05 -6.85 -15.38
CA THR A 184 -4.52 -6.83 -15.44
C THR A 184 -5.12 -6.38 -14.10
N ILE A 185 -4.57 -6.87 -12.98
CA ILE A 185 -5.02 -6.45 -11.64
C ILE A 185 -4.76 -4.96 -11.41
N TYR A 186 -3.59 -4.43 -11.74
CA TYR A 186 -3.29 -3.00 -11.62
C TYR A 186 -4.16 -2.14 -12.53
N TRP A 187 -4.43 -2.61 -13.74
CA TRP A 187 -5.36 -1.94 -14.64
C TRP A 187 -6.77 -1.86 -14.06
N VAL A 188 -7.26 -2.95 -13.47
CA VAL A 188 -8.55 -3.01 -12.79
C VAL A 188 -8.56 -2.14 -11.53
N ALA A 189 -7.48 -2.16 -10.72
CA ALA A 189 -7.35 -1.35 -9.52
C ALA A 189 -7.51 0.14 -9.82
N ASN A 190 -6.88 0.62 -10.88
CA ASN A 190 -6.98 2.02 -11.32
C ASN A 190 -8.38 2.44 -11.78
N ARG A 191 -9.31 1.49 -11.94
CA ARG A 191 -10.70 1.71 -12.37
C ARG A 191 -11.72 1.24 -11.34
N SER A 192 -11.26 0.82 -10.18
CA SER A 192 -12.12 0.29 -9.13
C SER A 192 -12.72 1.39 -8.27
N VAL A 193 -13.97 1.21 -7.88
CA VAL A 193 -14.74 2.11 -7.03
C VAL A 193 -15.18 1.37 -5.80
N ARG A 194 -15.08 1.97 -4.63
CA ARG A 194 -15.57 1.40 -3.36
C ARG A 194 -17.08 1.21 -3.40
N LYS A 195 -17.56 0.08 -2.93
CA LYS A 195 -18.98 -0.14 -2.68
C LYS A 195 -19.46 0.56 -1.43
N LYS A 196 -18.64 0.58 -0.38
CA LYS A 196 -18.95 1.22 0.90
C LYS A 196 -18.61 2.70 0.86
N LYS A 197 -19.57 3.55 1.22
CA LYS A 197 -19.35 4.97 1.44
C LYS A 197 -18.68 5.18 2.80
N SER A 198 -17.63 6.00 2.86
CA SER A 198 -17.12 6.53 4.11
C SER A 198 -16.85 8.01 3.96
N GLY A 199 -17.69 8.82 4.53
CA GLY A 199 -17.56 10.28 4.57
C GLY A 199 -17.76 11.03 3.25
N GLY A 200 -17.58 10.41 2.10
CA GLY A 200 -17.79 10.91 0.76
C GLY A 200 -18.40 9.83 -0.12
N ASP A 201 -18.87 10.18 -1.30
CA ASP A 201 -19.68 9.25 -2.06
C ASP A 201 -18.85 8.23 -2.77
N PHE A 202 -17.84 8.17 -3.32
CA PHE A 202 -17.11 7.12 -4.05
C PHE A 202 -15.60 7.31 -3.98
N GLN A 203 -15.09 7.47 -2.76
CA GLN A 203 -13.66 7.69 -2.56
C GLN A 203 -12.84 6.48 -2.94
N ASN A 204 -11.72 6.67 -3.61
CA ASN A 204 -10.98 5.62 -4.27
C ASN A 204 -9.48 5.85 -4.28
N GLY A 205 -8.81 4.93 -4.91
CA GLY A 205 -7.38 4.78 -4.97
C GLY A 205 -7.06 3.38 -4.53
N PHE A 206 -7.51 2.38 -5.34
CA PHE A 206 -7.23 0.98 -5.04
C PHE A 206 -5.75 0.67 -5.29
N THR A 207 -5.19 -0.12 -4.40
CA THR A 207 -3.88 -0.72 -4.57
C THR A 207 -3.99 -2.24 -4.53
N PHE A 208 -3.06 -2.91 -5.17
CA PHE A 208 -2.86 -4.35 -5.08
C PHE A 208 -1.44 -4.61 -4.61
N TYR A 209 -1.30 -5.28 -3.47
CA TYR A 209 -0.01 -5.54 -2.89
C TYR A 209 0.02 -6.84 -2.10
N GLU A 210 1.23 -7.32 -1.86
CA GLU A 210 1.49 -8.47 -1.01
C GLU A 210 2.24 -8.05 0.25
N ASN A 211 1.84 -8.60 1.38
CA ASN A 211 2.59 -8.57 2.63
C ASN A 211 2.59 -9.96 3.29
N ALA A 212 3.25 -10.11 4.43
CA ALA A 212 3.35 -11.41 5.11
C ALA A 212 2.00 -12.03 5.54
N LEU A 213 0.89 -11.28 5.50
CA LEU A 213 -0.46 -11.80 5.75
C LEU A 213 -1.11 -12.38 4.49
N GLY A 214 -0.68 -11.97 3.31
CA GLY A 214 -1.22 -12.38 2.01
C GLY A 214 -1.40 -11.22 1.04
N TYR A 215 -2.29 -11.40 0.06
CA TYR A 215 -2.61 -10.40 -0.95
C TYR A 215 -3.71 -9.46 -0.48
N HIS A 216 -3.54 -8.19 -0.77
CA HIS A 216 -4.48 -7.14 -0.44
C HIS A 216 -4.92 -6.41 -1.71
N PHE A 217 -6.22 -6.24 -1.86
CA PHE A 217 -6.84 -5.39 -2.85
C PHE A 217 -7.79 -4.45 -2.13
N LYS A 218 -7.31 -3.27 -1.81
CA LYS A 218 -8.01 -2.32 -0.94
C LYS A 218 -7.87 -0.91 -1.47
N SER A 219 -8.88 -0.09 -1.20
CA SER A 219 -8.76 1.35 -1.40
C SER A 219 -7.92 1.99 -0.30
N LEU A 220 -7.27 3.11 -0.61
CA LEU A 220 -6.52 3.90 0.38
C LEU A 220 -7.43 4.36 1.53
N ASP A 221 -8.68 4.73 1.22
CA ASP A 221 -9.65 5.11 2.24
C ASP A 221 -10.02 3.96 3.16
N ASN A 222 -10.15 2.73 2.63
CA ASN A 222 -10.38 1.56 3.47
C ASN A 222 -9.19 1.31 4.40
N MET A 223 -7.96 1.42 3.89
CA MET A 223 -6.77 1.26 4.73
C MET A 223 -6.73 2.32 5.84
N ILE A 224 -7.06 3.58 5.54
CA ILE A 224 -7.15 4.65 6.54
C ILE A 224 -8.23 4.36 7.57
N ASP A 225 -9.42 3.93 7.14
CA ASP A 225 -10.51 3.55 8.06
C ASP A 225 -10.07 2.43 9.00
N LEU A 226 -9.45 1.37 8.44
CA LEU A 226 -8.93 0.25 9.24
C LEU A 226 -7.84 0.69 10.23
N ILE A 227 -6.91 1.57 9.81
CA ILE A 227 -5.88 2.12 10.69
C ILE A 227 -6.50 2.94 11.82
N ASN A 228 -7.56 3.69 11.54
CA ASN A 228 -8.26 4.47 12.56
C ASN A 228 -9.00 3.60 13.58
N GLU A 229 -9.41 2.39 13.19
CA GLU A 229 -10.04 1.39 14.06
C GLU A 229 -9.02 0.55 14.88
N GLN A 230 -7.74 0.62 14.52
CA GLN A 230 -6.68 -0.10 15.24
C GLN A 230 -6.46 0.51 16.63
N GLU A 231 -6.24 -0.34 17.61
CA GLU A 231 -5.93 0.04 18.99
C GLU A 231 -4.73 -0.74 19.52
N PRO A 232 -3.95 -0.16 20.45
CA PRO A 232 -2.80 -0.85 21.03
C PRO A 232 -3.17 -2.12 21.82
N THR A 233 -4.40 -2.19 22.32
CA THR A 233 -4.94 -3.32 23.09
C THR A 233 -5.48 -4.45 22.22
N LYS A 234 -5.81 -4.18 20.97
CA LYS A 234 -6.30 -5.20 20.02
C LYS A 234 -5.15 -6.02 19.48
N LYS A 235 -5.38 -7.32 19.35
CA LYS A 235 -4.44 -8.22 18.67
C LYS A 235 -4.56 -8.08 17.16
N THR A 236 -3.51 -8.49 16.45
CA THR A 236 -3.53 -8.61 14.99
C THR A 236 -4.64 -9.57 14.56
N ASP A 237 -5.50 -9.11 13.64
CA ASP A 237 -6.59 -9.92 13.07
C ASP A 237 -6.17 -10.52 11.73
N PHE A 238 -5.74 -11.76 11.78
CA PHE A 238 -5.32 -12.51 10.59
C PHE A 238 -6.46 -12.81 9.60
N ASN A 239 -7.72 -12.61 10.00
CA ASN A 239 -8.86 -12.81 9.11
C ASN A 239 -9.20 -11.55 8.33
N LYS A 240 -8.98 -10.38 8.93
CA LYS A 240 -9.19 -9.07 8.28
C LYS A 240 -7.93 -8.53 7.60
N GLY A 241 -6.77 -9.13 7.87
CA GLY A 241 -5.48 -8.65 7.38
C GLY A 241 -5.15 -7.26 7.95
N THR A 242 -5.41 -7.06 9.25
CA THR A 242 -5.11 -5.82 9.98
C THR A 242 -4.20 -6.11 11.14
N SER A 243 -3.12 -5.34 11.27
CA SER A 243 -2.21 -5.48 12.39
C SER A 243 -2.71 -4.78 13.64
N ARG A 244 -2.09 -5.11 14.77
CA ARG A 244 -2.19 -4.32 15.99
C ARG A 244 -1.59 -2.93 15.74
N LEU A 245 -2.10 -1.90 16.43
CA LEU A 245 -1.48 -0.57 16.43
C LEU A 245 -0.30 -0.58 17.40
N TYR A 246 0.90 -0.39 16.87
CA TYR A 246 2.10 -0.19 17.67
C TYR A 246 2.38 1.29 17.87
N GLU A 247 2.80 1.68 19.08
CA GLU A 247 3.17 3.04 19.43
C GLU A 247 4.69 3.12 19.59
N TYR A 248 5.34 3.95 18.78
CA TYR A 248 6.78 4.18 18.81
C TYR A 248 7.08 5.59 19.27
N ILE A 249 8.05 5.73 20.17
CA ILE A 249 8.41 6.99 20.79
C ILE A 249 9.81 7.37 20.38
N TYR A 250 9.98 8.57 19.86
CA TYR A 250 11.31 9.13 19.64
C TYR A 250 11.86 9.68 20.95
N SER A 251 12.89 9.03 21.47
CA SER A 251 13.58 9.46 22.68
C SER A 251 15.10 9.35 22.48
N PRO A 252 15.82 10.47 22.51
CA PRO A 252 17.27 10.47 22.30
C PRO A 252 18.05 9.85 23.46
N LYS A 253 17.43 9.64 24.62
CA LYS A 253 18.06 9.00 25.78
C LYS A 253 17.73 7.52 25.80
N LYS A 254 18.76 6.67 25.87
CA LYS A 254 18.59 5.28 26.26
C LYS A 254 18.06 5.27 27.69
N THR A 255 17.00 4.52 27.93
CA THR A 255 16.56 4.23 29.30
C THR A 255 17.33 3.01 29.78
N ASP A 256 17.69 2.98 31.06
CA ASP A 256 18.40 1.85 31.67
C ASP A 256 17.51 0.58 31.76
N ASP A 257 16.25 0.70 31.40
CA ASP A 257 15.30 -0.40 31.38
C ASP A 257 15.12 -0.92 29.94
N GLY A 258 15.80 -2.01 29.61
CA GLY A 258 15.82 -2.62 28.27
C GLY A 258 14.43 -3.04 27.75
N SER A 259 13.41 -3.18 28.61
CA SER A 259 12.06 -3.54 28.21
C SER A 259 11.37 -2.45 27.37
N ASN A 260 11.76 -1.20 27.54
CA ASN A 260 11.19 -0.05 26.86
C ASN A 260 11.86 0.24 25.51
N ASP A 261 13.06 -0.27 25.27
CA ASP A 261 13.84 0.04 24.07
C ASP A 261 13.21 -0.51 22.78
N GLN A 262 12.43 -1.58 22.88
CA GLN A 262 11.71 -2.15 21.72
C GLN A 262 10.68 -1.22 21.08
N PHE A 263 10.21 -0.19 21.78
CA PHE A 263 9.23 0.79 21.29
C PHE A 263 9.85 2.16 21.01
N LYS A 264 11.17 2.25 21.05
CA LYS A 264 11.89 3.44 20.68
C LYS A 264 12.17 3.47 19.19
N ILE A 265 12.18 4.66 18.66
CA ILE A 265 12.70 4.93 17.32
C ILE A 265 14.18 5.11 17.42
N ASP A 266 14.95 4.25 16.73
CA ASP A 266 16.41 4.31 16.70
C ASP A 266 16.90 5.48 15.84
N THR A 267 16.33 5.60 14.65
CA THR A 267 16.64 6.69 13.72
C THR A 267 15.36 7.23 13.10
N ILE A 268 15.36 8.53 12.81
CA ILE A 268 14.30 9.21 12.12
C ILE A 268 14.89 10.11 11.04
N VAL A 269 14.33 10.03 9.85
CA VAL A 269 14.67 10.87 8.71
C VAL A 269 13.39 11.46 8.15
N PHE A 270 13.47 12.70 7.73
CA PHE A 270 12.40 13.42 7.03
C PHE A 270 12.75 13.44 5.54
N PRO A 271 12.26 12.48 4.74
CA PRO A 271 12.70 12.34 3.35
C PRO A 271 12.30 13.54 2.49
N GLU A 272 11.09 14.01 2.66
CA GLU A 272 10.60 15.21 1.99
C GLU A 272 9.47 15.84 2.78
N GLU A 273 9.53 17.15 2.96
CA GLU A 273 8.39 17.95 3.41
C GLU A 273 7.78 18.65 2.20
N ARG A 274 6.48 18.44 2.00
CA ARG A 274 5.78 19.14 0.93
C ARG A 274 5.76 20.64 1.20
N ASN A 275 6.40 21.42 0.35
CA ASN A 275 6.34 22.86 0.47
C ASN A 275 4.99 23.41 -0.06
N PHE A 276 4.62 24.58 0.44
CA PHE A 276 3.35 25.22 0.14
C PHE A 276 3.17 25.49 -1.37
N LEU A 277 4.22 25.94 -2.04
CA LEU A 277 4.17 26.24 -3.47
C LEU A 277 3.94 24.98 -4.31
N MET A 278 4.54 23.88 -3.92
CA MET A 278 4.34 22.59 -4.61
C MET A 278 2.91 22.08 -4.43
N GLY A 279 2.35 22.17 -3.22
CA GLY A 279 0.95 21.79 -2.97
C GLY A 279 -0.04 22.63 -3.78
N LEU A 280 0.22 23.93 -3.93
CA LEU A 280 -0.56 24.80 -4.82
C LEU A 280 -0.35 24.47 -6.29
N ARG A 281 0.91 24.28 -6.71
CA ARG A 281 1.26 23.99 -8.09
C ARG A 281 0.66 22.70 -8.59
N HIS A 282 0.67 21.65 -7.78
CA HIS A 282 0.10 20.34 -8.13
C HIS A 282 -1.41 20.26 -7.93
N GLY A 283 -2.03 21.28 -7.32
CA GLY A 283 -3.47 21.29 -7.07
C GLY A 283 -3.92 20.32 -5.97
N ALA A 284 -3.00 19.87 -5.11
CA ALA A 284 -3.33 18.96 -4.01
C ALA A 284 -4.14 19.65 -2.90
N TRP A 285 -4.06 20.96 -2.79
CA TRP A 285 -4.76 21.73 -1.76
C TRP A 285 -5.86 22.61 -2.32
N THR A 286 -5.71 23.05 -3.57
CA THR A 286 -6.69 23.91 -4.28
C THR A 286 -6.80 23.51 -5.73
N GLY A 287 -7.85 23.97 -6.39
CA GLY A 287 -8.08 23.73 -7.81
C GLY A 287 -9.25 22.81 -8.05
N PHE A 288 -9.31 22.27 -9.24
CA PHE A 288 -10.40 21.42 -9.70
C PHE A 288 -9.88 20.18 -10.40
N SER A 289 -10.59 19.08 -10.25
CA SER A 289 -10.47 17.91 -11.11
C SER A 289 -11.71 17.83 -11.99
N MET A 290 -11.52 17.63 -13.29
CA MET A 290 -12.60 17.60 -14.27
C MET A 290 -12.48 16.36 -15.15
N GLY A 291 -13.59 15.65 -15.33
CA GLY A 291 -13.71 14.57 -16.29
C GLY A 291 -14.11 15.11 -17.66
N ILE A 292 -13.40 14.69 -18.70
CA ILE A 292 -13.69 15.06 -20.09
C ILE A 292 -14.02 13.83 -20.88
N ASP A 293 -15.19 13.83 -21.53
CA ASP A 293 -15.49 12.88 -22.58
C ASP A 293 -14.94 13.43 -23.92
N PRO A 294 -13.98 12.74 -24.56
CA PRO A 294 -13.37 13.22 -25.78
C PRO A 294 -14.34 13.26 -26.99
N VAL A 295 -15.46 12.55 -26.90
CA VAL A 295 -16.47 12.54 -27.99
C VAL A 295 -17.48 13.67 -27.81
N ASP A 296 -17.75 14.03 -26.56
CA ASP A 296 -18.72 15.07 -26.20
C ASP A 296 -18.09 16.43 -25.91
N VAL A 297 -16.84 16.64 -26.33
CA VAL A 297 -16.10 17.90 -26.13
C VAL A 297 -16.88 19.10 -26.67
N THR A 298 -17.62 18.93 -27.74
CA THR A 298 -18.46 19.99 -28.34
C THR A 298 -19.71 20.30 -27.53
N ASN A 299 -20.18 19.38 -26.72
CA ASN A 299 -21.36 19.52 -25.86
C ASN A 299 -20.99 19.70 -24.40
N SER A 300 -19.74 19.50 -24.06
CA SER A 300 -19.28 19.78 -22.70
C SER A 300 -19.32 21.28 -22.48
N LYS A 301 -20.01 21.71 -21.47
CA LYS A 301 -20.08 23.12 -21.01
C LYS A 301 -18.72 23.70 -20.58
N MET A 302 -17.64 23.03 -20.92
CA MET A 302 -16.26 23.48 -20.71
C MET A 302 -15.84 24.64 -21.58
N GLY A 303 -16.57 24.93 -22.62
CA GLY A 303 -16.17 25.87 -23.66
C GLY A 303 -16.62 27.30 -23.51
N GLY A 304 -17.05 27.73 -22.35
CA GLY A 304 -17.11 29.16 -22.10
C GLY A 304 -18.39 29.86 -22.48
N GLU A 305 -19.53 29.31 -22.09
CA GLU A 305 -20.77 30.08 -22.12
C GLU A 305 -21.16 30.55 -20.71
N SER A 306 -20.44 31.41 -20.14
CA SER A 306 -20.73 32.13 -18.90
C SER A 306 -19.99 31.65 -17.64
N PRO A 307 -19.36 32.56 -16.92
CA PRO A 307 -18.77 32.30 -15.61
C PRO A 307 -19.79 31.90 -14.52
N ASP A 308 -21.06 32.06 -14.79
CA ASP A 308 -22.16 31.76 -13.86
C ASP A 308 -22.84 30.38 -14.08
N LEU A 309 -22.40 29.62 -15.09
CA LEU A 309 -22.84 28.23 -15.19
C LEU A 309 -22.20 27.43 -14.06
N PRO A 310 -22.98 26.71 -13.24
CA PRO A 310 -22.40 25.83 -12.26
C PRO A 310 -21.43 24.92 -12.97
N LEU A 311 -20.20 24.85 -12.46
CA LEU A 311 -19.17 23.88 -12.88
C LEU A 311 -19.76 22.51 -12.67
N ASP A 312 -20.43 22.03 -13.71
CA ASP A 312 -21.42 20.98 -13.59
C ASP A 312 -20.79 19.60 -13.48
N LYS A 313 -21.59 18.79 -13.00
CA LYS A 313 -21.75 17.32 -12.93
C LYS A 313 -20.47 16.45 -12.89
N TYR A 314 -19.36 16.87 -13.50
CA TYR A 314 -18.08 16.14 -13.57
C TYR A 314 -16.89 16.98 -13.13
N THR A 315 -17.14 18.02 -12.36
CA THR A 315 -16.10 18.90 -11.83
C THR A 315 -16.08 18.82 -10.31
N TYR A 316 -14.92 18.51 -9.75
CA TYR A 316 -14.72 18.33 -8.33
C TYR A 316 -13.74 19.36 -7.79
N LYS A 317 -14.23 20.22 -6.89
CA LYS A 317 -13.39 21.22 -6.23
C LYS A 317 -12.53 20.56 -5.17
N THR A 318 -11.20 20.75 -5.23
CA THR A 318 -10.25 20.12 -4.33
C THR A 318 -10.56 20.42 -2.85
N THR A 319 -10.89 21.67 -2.52
CA THR A 319 -11.24 22.05 -1.14
C THR A 319 -12.49 21.35 -0.60
N GLU A 320 -13.47 21.03 -1.46
CA GLU A 320 -14.64 20.28 -1.06
C GLU A 320 -14.32 18.78 -0.92
N MET A 321 -13.53 18.23 -1.83
CA MET A 321 -13.08 16.84 -1.74
C MET A 321 -12.34 16.55 -0.44
N TRP A 322 -11.52 17.49 0.05
CA TRP A 322 -10.83 17.36 1.36
C TRP A 322 -11.80 17.17 2.53
N LYS A 323 -13.01 17.71 2.45
CA LYS A 323 -14.00 17.60 3.54
C LYS A 323 -14.65 16.22 3.64
N THR A 324 -14.61 15.45 2.57
CA THR A 324 -15.35 14.18 2.43
C THR A 324 -14.46 12.94 2.54
N MET A 325 -13.14 13.08 2.42
CA MET A 325 -12.20 11.98 2.53
C MET A 325 -11.99 11.52 3.97
N SER A 326 -11.71 10.23 4.17
CA SER A 326 -11.22 9.70 5.45
C SER A 326 -9.80 10.15 5.72
N HIS A 327 -9.45 10.45 6.96
CA HIS A 327 -8.12 10.93 7.34
C HIS A 327 -7.56 10.18 8.53
N LEU A 328 -6.23 10.01 8.53
CA LEU A 328 -5.49 9.35 9.60
C LEU A 328 -5.57 10.15 10.90
N GLY A 329 -6.05 9.49 11.95
CA GLY A 329 -6.10 10.05 13.30
C GLY A 329 -7.21 11.05 13.57
N GLY A 330 -8.09 11.34 12.62
CA GLY A 330 -9.15 12.34 12.80
C GLY A 330 -10.38 12.16 11.94
N LYS A 331 -11.52 12.61 12.47
CA LYS A 331 -12.79 12.65 11.75
C LYS A 331 -12.92 13.83 10.78
N LYS A 332 -12.06 14.83 10.88
CA LYS A 332 -12.08 16.04 10.06
C LYS A 332 -10.71 16.25 9.45
N ALA A 333 -10.68 16.31 8.14
CA ALA A 333 -9.51 16.74 7.39
C ALA A 333 -9.22 18.21 7.65
N VAL A 334 -7.96 18.48 7.85
CA VAL A 334 -7.47 19.86 7.79
C VAL A 334 -6.64 19.99 6.52
N ASN A 335 -7.26 20.56 5.49
CA ASN A 335 -6.53 20.95 4.30
C ASN A 335 -5.44 21.96 4.72
N PRO A 336 -4.16 21.74 4.37
CA PRO A 336 -3.08 22.66 4.74
C PRO A 336 -3.35 24.12 4.42
N ILE A 337 -4.11 24.38 3.35
CA ILE A 337 -4.47 25.74 2.95
C ILE A 337 -5.43 26.42 3.91
N ALA A 338 -6.20 25.68 4.68
CA ALA A 338 -7.10 26.27 5.68
C ALA A 338 -6.37 27.03 6.80
N LYS A 339 -5.07 26.79 6.94
CA LYS A 339 -4.20 27.47 7.92
C LYS A 339 -3.55 28.74 7.37
N VAL A 340 -3.70 29.01 6.09
CA VAL A 340 -3.20 30.22 5.45
C VAL A 340 -4.23 31.33 5.69
N GLY A 341 -3.77 32.47 6.15
CA GLY A 341 -4.64 33.56 6.56
C GLY A 341 -5.56 34.11 5.46
N SER A 342 -6.45 35.02 5.84
CA SER A 342 -7.49 35.59 4.98
C SER A 342 -6.97 36.24 3.69
N ASP A 343 -5.73 36.72 3.68
CA ASP A 343 -5.11 37.40 2.55
C ASP A 343 -4.91 36.52 1.31
N TYR A 344 -4.88 35.20 1.51
CA TYR A 344 -4.76 34.20 0.43
C TYR A 344 -6.10 33.59 -0.01
N LYS A 345 -7.20 34.01 0.57
CA LYS A 345 -8.51 33.41 0.30
C LYS A 345 -8.92 33.50 -1.17
N THR A 346 -8.62 34.63 -1.81
CA THR A 346 -8.87 34.83 -3.24
C THR A 346 -7.94 34.00 -4.13
N LEU A 347 -6.73 33.70 -3.68
CA LEU A 347 -5.81 32.80 -4.39
C LEU A 347 -6.23 31.35 -4.28
N ILE A 348 -6.88 30.99 -3.18
CA ILE A 348 -7.35 29.65 -2.85
C ILE A 348 -8.56 29.25 -3.68
N ASP A 349 -9.49 30.17 -3.86
CA ASP A 349 -10.74 29.91 -4.60
C ASP A 349 -10.61 30.14 -6.11
N ALA A 350 -9.48 30.69 -6.56
CA ALA A 350 -9.25 30.88 -8.00
C ALA A 350 -8.97 29.53 -8.68
N PRO A 351 -9.69 29.19 -9.75
CA PRO A 351 -9.51 27.95 -10.49
C PRO A 351 -8.24 27.96 -11.36
N LYS A 352 -7.09 28.20 -10.74
CA LYS A 352 -5.80 28.32 -11.46
C LYS A 352 -5.19 26.99 -11.85
N ARG A 353 -5.64 25.90 -11.26
CA ARG A 353 -5.16 24.55 -11.55
C ARG A 353 -6.34 23.63 -11.80
N MET A 354 -6.40 23.17 -13.02
CA MET A 354 -7.37 22.18 -13.46
C MET A 354 -6.63 20.90 -13.84
N ARG A 355 -7.07 19.80 -13.28
CA ARG A 355 -6.65 18.48 -13.71
C ARG A 355 -7.72 17.92 -14.63
N TYR A 356 -7.30 17.51 -15.81
CA TYR A 356 -8.19 16.85 -16.76
C TYR A 356 -7.98 15.34 -16.71
N ALA A 357 -9.07 14.61 -16.61
CA ALA A 357 -9.10 13.17 -16.77
C ALA A 357 -9.94 12.84 -18.00
N VAL A 358 -9.33 12.16 -18.97
CA VAL A 358 -10.05 11.66 -20.13
C VAL A 358 -10.83 10.42 -19.69
N LEU A 359 -12.13 10.46 -19.90
CA LEU A 359 -13.03 9.39 -19.54
C LEU A 359 -13.27 8.46 -20.73
N PRO A 360 -13.55 7.17 -20.49
CA PRO A 360 -14.02 6.30 -21.54
C PRO A 360 -15.33 6.85 -22.11
N ASN A 361 -15.45 6.84 -23.43
CA ASN A 361 -16.64 7.29 -24.12
C ASN A 361 -17.88 6.51 -23.66
N GLN A 362 -18.93 7.20 -23.26
CA GLN A 362 -20.23 6.59 -22.93
C GLN A 362 -20.81 5.80 -24.09
N ASN A 363 -20.54 6.23 -25.34
CA ASN A 363 -21.04 5.56 -26.54
C ASN A 363 -20.38 4.21 -26.82
N PHE A 364 -19.30 3.85 -26.14
CA PHE A 364 -18.72 2.50 -26.28
C PHE A 364 -19.64 1.41 -25.70
N ASP A 365 -20.55 1.76 -24.84
CA ASP A 365 -21.55 0.87 -24.25
C ASP A 365 -22.92 0.92 -24.96
N VAL A 366 -23.01 1.50 -26.15
CA VAL A 366 -24.28 1.73 -26.86
C VAL A 366 -25.13 0.47 -27.00
N LYS A 367 -24.54 -0.70 -27.24
CA LYS A 367 -25.32 -1.95 -27.29
C LYS A 367 -25.82 -2.42 -25.92
N LYS A 368 -25.07 -2.16 -24.86
CA LYS A 368 -25.50 -2.44 -23.47
C LYS A 368 -26.40 -1.32 -22.94
N ASN A 369 -26.17 -0.08 -23.35
CA ASN A 369 -27.01 1.05 -23.03
C ASN A 369 -28.40 0.93 -23.66
N VAL A 370 -28.56 0.33 -24.83
CA VAL A 370 -29.88 0.12 -25.42
C VAL A 370 -30.75 -0.85 -24.61
N VAL A 371 -30.13 -1.93 -24.08
CA VAL A 371 -30.81 -2.84 -23.16
C VAL A 371 -30.98 -2.20 -21.77
N GLN A 372 -30.04 -1.41 -21.34
CA GLN A 372 -30.09 -0.67 -20.08
C GLN A 372 -30.97 0.59 -20.19
N GLU A 373 -31.05 1.22 -21.33
CA GLU A 373 -32.03 2.30 -21.58
C GLU A 373 -33.48 1.81 -21.47
N THR A 374 -33.77 0.58 -21.88
CA THR A 374 -35.11 0.02 -21.69
C THR A 374 -35.40 -0.19 -20.20
N VAL A 375 -34.42 -0.70 -19.44
CA VAL A 375 -34.50 -0.82 -17.97
C VAL A 375 -34.47 0.55 -17.30
N SER A 376 -33.71 1.51 -17.85
CA SER A 376 -33.56 2.86 -17.31
C SER A 376 -34.82 3.72 -17.56
N THR A 377 -35.53 3.49 -18.66
CA THR A 377 -36.79 4.17 -18.93
C THR A 377 -37.85 3.77 -17.90
N VAL A 378 -37.87 2.50 -17.50
CA VAL A 378 -38.74 2.03 -16.41
C VAL A 378 -38.28 2.61 -15.06
N SER A 379 -36.96 2.67 -14.80
CA SER A 379 -36.40 3.25 -13.58
C SER A 379 -36.59 4.77 -13.51
N GLN A 380 -36.51 5.48 -14.63
CA GLN A 380 -36.82 6.92 -14.72
C GLN A 380 -38.27 7.21 -14.46
N PHE A 381 -39.18 6.34 -14.93
CA PHE A 381 -40.58 6.45 -14.65
C PHE A 381 -40.91 6.36 -13.14
N PHE A 382 -40.11 5.61 -12.39
CA PHE A 382 -40.17 5.51 -10.92
C PHE A 382 -39.22 6.45 -10.19
N GLY A 383 -38.60 7.41 -10.85
CA GLY A 383 -37.74 8.44 -10.23
C GLY A 383 -36.34 7.99 -9.87
N GLY A 384 -35.85 6.84 -10.38
CA GLY A 384 -34.49 6.36 -10.17
C GLY A 384 -33.53 6.77 -11.31
N LYS A 385 -32.25 7.02 -10.98
CA LYS A 385 -31.20 7.19 -11.99
C LYS A 385 -30.84 5.84 -12.64
N PRO A 386 -30.57 5.79 -13.95
CA PRO A 386 -30.06 4.59 -14.61
C PRO A 386 -28.77 4.09 -13.96
N GLU A 387 -28.61 2.77 -13.86
CA GLU A 387 -27.41 2.17 -13.26
C GLU A 387 -26.13 2.51 -14.04
N SER A 388 -26.23 2.60 -15.38
CA SER A 388 -25.13 3.02 -16.26
C SER A 388 -24.67 4.45 -15.97
N ALA A 389 -25.58 5.38 -15.75
CA ALA A 389 -25.26 6.77 -15.41
C ALA A 389 -24.59 6.86 -14.03
N LYS A 390 -25.03 6.06 -13.07
CA LYS A 390 -24.39 5.98 -11.73
C LYS A 390 -22.97 5.45 -11.81
N ASN A 391 -22.74 4.41 -12.61
CA ASN A 391 -21.41 3.84 -12.80
C ASN A 391 -20.47 4.83 -13.49
N TYR A 392 -20.96 5.59 -14.45
CA TYR A 392 -20.15 6.61 -15.12
C TYR A 392 -19.82 7.77 -14.17
N GLU A 393 -20.77 8.30 -13.44
CA GLU A 393 -20.54 9.32 -12.40
C GLU A 393 -19.52 8.84 -11.37
N ALA A 394 -19.61 7.58 -10.93
CA ALA A 394 -18.67 6.98 -9.99
C ALA A 394 -17.25 6.88 -10.56
N LEU A 395 -17.08 6.55 -11.83
CA LEU A 395 -15.78 6.51 -12.49
C LEU A 395 -15.13 7.89 -12.60
N VAL A 396 -15.93 8.93 -12.88
CA VAL A 396 -15.46 10.33 -12.93
C VAL A 396 -14.97 10.78 -11.58
N GLU A 397 -15.79 10.57 -10.57
CA GLU A 397 -15.45 10.91 -9.19
C GLU A 397 -14.21 10.14 -8.72
N MET A 398 -14.12 8.86 -9.04
CA MET A 398 -12.97 8.01 -8.74
C MET A 398 -11.66 8.62 -9.23
N GLN A 399 -11.60 9.04 -10.48
CA GLN A 399 -10.36 9.59 -11.04
C GLN A 399 -9.91 10.86 -10.31
N ALA A 400 -10.86 11.69 -9.89
CA ALA A 400 -10.57 12.89 -9.11
C ALA A 400 -10.00 12.53 -7.73
N TYR A 401 -10.70 11.67 -7.01
CA TYR A 401 -10.33 11.32 -5.64
C TYR A 401 -9.10 10.41 -5.55
N ALA A 402 -8.91 9.47 -6.48
CA ALA A 402 -7.76 8.57 -6.48
C ALA A 402 -6.44 9.35 -6.52
N TRP A 403 -6.37 10.33 -7.43
CA TRP A 403 -5.21 11.20 -7.50
C TRP A 403 -5.03 12.05 -6.24
N LEU A 404 -6.11 12.71 -5.79
CA LEU A 404 -6.05 13.58 -4.62
C LEU A 404 -5.65 12.79 -3.37
N ARG A 405 -6.14 11.56 -3.22
CA ARG A 405 -5.80 10.70 -2.10
C ARG A 405 -4.32 10.35 -2.06
N GLN A 406 -3.74 9.97 -3.20
CA GLN A 406 -2.31 9.70 -3.29
C GLN A 406 -1.48 10.93 -2.95
N GLU A 407 -1.87 12.09 -3.47
CA GLU A 407 -1.18 13.35 -3.21
C GLU A 407 -1.32 13.81 -1.75
N SER A 408 -2.47 13.56 -1.12
CA SER A 408 -2.71 13.93 0.28
C SER A 408 -1.83 13.13 1.26
N LEU A 409 -1.59 11.85 1.00
CA LEU A 409 -0.73 11.01 1.84
C LEU A 409 0.72 11.49 1.88
N LYS A 410 1.17 12.23 0.86
CA LYS A 410 2.52 12.80 0.79
C LYS A 410 2.72 14.07 1.63
N ASN A 411 1.71 14.51 2.39
CA ASN A 411 1.84 15.75 3.18
C ASN A 411 2.86 15.66 4.30
N THR A 412 2.97 14.52 4.94
CA THR A 412 3.99 14.27 5.97
C THR A 412 4.55 12.87 5.77
N GLN A 413 5.85 12.79 5.58
CA GLN A 413 6.57 11.55 5.41
C GLN A 413 7.64 11.43 6.49
N LEU A 414 7.77 10.24 7.05
CA LEU A 414 8.81 9.90 8.00
C LEU A 414 9.42 8.58 7.58
N GLN A 415 10.74 8.51 7.58
CA GLN A 415 11.45 7.24 7.52
C GLN A 415 12.01 6.95 8.90
N ILE A 416 11.60 5.84 9.49
CA ILE A 416 12.02 5.46 10.83
C ILE A 416 12.65 4.07 10.82
N SER A 417 13.62 3.88 11.69
CA SER A 417 14.15 2.56 12.05
C SER A 417 13.78 2.26 13.50
N VAL A 418 13.32 1.04 13.73
CA VAL A 418 12.91 0.55 15.05
C VAL A 418 13.49 -0.86 15.27
N PRO A 419 13.65 -1.29 16.52
CA PRO A 419 14.00 -2.69 16.81
C PRO A 419 13.01 -3.64 16.13
N GLY A 420 13.50 -4.76 15.64
CA GLY A 420 12.77 -5.68 14.79
C GLY A 420 11.43 -6.13 15.36
N ASN A 421 10.37 -5.96 14.58
CA ASN A 421 9.01 -6.37 14.94
C ASN A 421 8.30 -7.01 13.75
N LEU A 422 8.16 -8.33 13.79
CA LEU A 422 7.52 -9.14 12.74
C LEU A 422 5.98 -8.97 12.67
N ASP A 423 5.38 -8.16 13.53
CA ASP A 423 3.95 -7.84 13.49
C ASP A 423 3.65 -6.49 12.84
N LEU A 424 4.62 -5.98 12.09
CA LEU A 424 4.48 -4.80 11.24
C LEU A 424 4.35 -5.23 9.78
N TYR A 425 3.46 -4.60 9.04
CA TYR A 425 3.16 -4.95 7.64
C TYR A 425 2.91 -3.70 6.81
N ALA A 426 3.27 -3.74 5.54
CA ALA A 426 2.85 -2.71 4.59
C ALA A 426 1.31 -2.61 4.56
N GLY A 427 0.78 -1.39 4.51
CA GLY A 427 -0.66 -1.09 4.54
C GLY A 427 -1.29 -1.07 5.94
N SER A 428 -0.51 -1.30 7.00
CA SER A 428 -0.95 -1.21 8.39
C SER A 428 -0.59 0.13 9.01
N GLY A 429 -1.12 0.40 10.20
CA GLY A 429 -0.87 1.64 10.94
C GLY A 429 0.14 1.50 12.06
N VAL A 430 0.86 2.58 12.31
CA VAL A 430 1.64 2.81 13.51
C VAL A 430 1.33 4.19 14.08
N LYS A 431 1.53 4.37 15.38
CA LYS A 431 1.45 5.67 16.03
C LYS A 431 2.85 6.11 16.43
N VAL A 432 3.25 7.27 15.93
CA VAL A 432 4.52 7.91 16.27
C VAL A 432 4.26 8.97 17.32
N ILE A 433 5.09 9.00 18.35
CA ILE A 433 5.11 10.02 19.40
C ILE A 433 6.47 10.70 19.32
N MET A 434 6.45 11.97 18.97
CA MET A 434 7.64 12.79 18.82
C MET A 434 7.58 13.98 19.78
N PRO A 435 8.59 14.21 20.59
CA PRO A 435 8.65 15.39 21.45
C PRO A 435 8.87 16.65 20.62
N THR A 436 8.29 17.76 21.06
CA THR A 436 8.57 19.07 20.46
C THR A 436 10.00 19.52 20.79
N THR A 437 10.61 20.23 19.86
CA THR A 437 11.93 20.88 20.08
C THR A 437 11.87 22.07 21.03
N GLN A 438 10.67 22.62 21.24
CA GLN A 438 10.46 23.75 22.16
C GLN A 438 10.11 23.24 23.55
N LYS A 439 10.93 23.61 24.53
CA LYS A 439 10.62 23.41 25.95
C LYS A 439 9.58 24.42 26.41
N SER A 440 8.48 23.95 26.97
CA SER A 440 7.50 24.78 27.65
C SER A 440 7.48 24.39 29.12
N GLY A 441 8.35 25.01 29.93
CA GLY A 441 8.60 24.62 31.31
C GLY A 441 9.33 23.27 31.41
N ASP A 442 9.14 22.54 32.52
CA ASP A 442 9.78 21.25 32.77
C ASP A 442 9.16 20.05 32.01
N LYS A 443 8.04 20.27 31.30
CA LYS A 443 7.34 19.22 30.55
C LYS A 443 7.64 19.32 29.05
N ILE A 444 8.16 18.23 28.51
CA ILE A 444 8.27 18.04 27.05
C ILE A 444 6.87 17.70 26.54
N LYS A 445 6.35 18.52 25.62
CA LYS A 445 5.07 18.27 24.94
C LYS A 445 5.31 17.50 23.65
N ASP A 446 4.32 16.77 23.21
CA ASP A 446 4.37 16.11 21.92
C ASP A 446 4.24 17.12 20.78
N ASP A 447 5.06 16.95 19.75
CA ASP A 447 4.93 17.70 18.52
C ASP A 447 3.65 17.28 17.79
N LYS A 448 2.70 18.19 17.68
CA LYS A 448 1.40 17.93 17.05
C LYS A 448 1.49 17.68 15.53
N ARG A 449 2.53 18.19 14.89
CA ARG A 449 2.72 18.02 13.44
C ARG A 449 3.16 16.61 13.09
N PHE A 450 4.15 16.10 13.81
CA PHE A 450 4.77 14.83 13.52
C PHE A 450 4.26 13.67 14.37
N SER A 451 3.64 13.94 15.53
CA SER A 451 3.00 12.90 16.30
C SER A 451 1.65 12.50 15.69
N GLY A 452 1.26 11.25 15.88
CA GLY A 452 -0.05 10.74 15.45
C GLY A 452 0.03 9.41 14.71
N ARG A 453 -1.07 9.02 14.06
CA ARG A 453 -1.17 7.79 13.30
C ARG A 453 -0.62 7.97 11.90
N TYR A 454 0.13 6.98 11.45
CA TYR A 454 0.73 6.89 10.12
C TYR A 454 0.37 5.57 9.46
N MET A 455 0.33 5.58 8.15
CA MET A 455 0.28 4.37 7.32
C MET A 455 1.69 3.93 6.98
N ILE A 456 1.98 2.66 7.13
CA ILE A 456 3.22 2.03 6.65
C ILE A 456 3.08 1.84 5.14
N VAL A 457 3.80 2.60 4.36
CA VAL A 457 3.80 2.47 2.89
C VAL A 457 4.77 1.39 2.46
N THR A 458 5.96 1.42 3.00
CA THR A 458 6.96 0.37 2.80
C THR A 458 7.56 -0.05 4.12
N ILE A 459 7.95 -1.30 4.21
CA ILE A 459 8.69 -1.83 5.34
C ILE A 459 9.78 -2.78 4.85
N ALA A 460 10.97 -2.61 5.41
CA ALA A 460 12.08 -3.51 5.23
C ALA A 460 12.46 -4.11 6.58
N HIS A 461 12.29 -5.41 6.73
CA HIS A 461 12.86 -6.18 7.83
C HIS A 461 14.27 -6.58 7.46
N LYS A 462 15.25 -6.05 8.18
CA LYS A 462 16.68 -6.27 7.91
C LYS A 462 17.36 -6.90 9.11
N GLY A 463 18.29 -7.78 8.87
CA GLY A 463 18.98 -8.38 10.00
C GLY A 463 20.18 -9.24 9.66
N THR A 464 20.80 -9.68 10.72
CA THR A 464 21.79 -10.77 10.75
C THR A 464 21.07 -12.06 11.19
N PRO A 465 21.75 -13.20 11.31
CA PRO A 465 21.13 -14.41 11.87
C PRO A 465 20.50 -14.24 13.26
N ASP A 466 21.00 -13.31 14.07
CA ASP A 466 20.66 -13.19 15.48
C ASP A 466 19.91 -11.90 15.83
N THR A 467 20.02 -10.87 15.01
CA THR A 467 19.42 -9.55 15.26
C THR A 467 18.61 -9.05 14.08
N MET A 468 17.60 -8.23 14.36
CA MET A 468 16.74 -7.65 13.34
C MET A 468 16.35 -6.22 13.70
N SER A 469 16.26 -5.37 12.69
CA SER A 469 15.61 -4.06 12.71
C SER A 469 14.49 -4.01 11.69
N SER A 470 13.58 -3.06 11.85
CA SER A 470 12.51 -2.78 10.88
C SER A 470 12.59 -1.32 10.47
N GLU A 471 12.83 -1.08 9.20
CA GLU A 471 12.82 0.25 8.60
C GLU A 471 11.52 0.48 7.87
N MET A 472 10.88 1.63 8.09
CA MET A 472 9.57 1.92 7.53
C MET A 472 9.55 3.31 6.91
N LEU A 473 8.92 3.41 5.74
CA LEU A 473 8.45 4.68 5.20
C LEU A 473 6.98 4.86 5.62
N LEU A 474 6.76 5.90 6.38
CA LEU A 474 5.47 6.25 6.96
C LEU A 474 4.89 7.48 6.28
N MET A 475 3.61 7.45 5.98
CA MET A 475 2.89 8.58 5.40
C MET A 475 1.67 8.98 6.23
N LYS A 476 1.43 10.29 6.29
CA LYS A 476 0.28 10.88 6.98
C LYS A 476 -0.32 11.97 6.11
N ASP A 477 -1.64 11.93 5.93
CA ASP A 477 -2.37 12.80 5.02
C ASP A 477 -2.83 14.11 5.66
N ALA A 478 -3.19 14.09 6.92
CA ALA A 478 -3.72 15.24 7.62
C ALA A 478 -2.63 15.94 8.45
N ILE A 479 -2.64 17.26 8.43
CA ILE A 479 -1.86 18.12 9.33
C ILE A 479 -2.82 18.60 10.42
N LEU A 480 -2.60 18.17 11.64
CA LEU A 480 -3.40 18.59 12.81
C LEU A 480 -3.01 19.98 13.31
#